data_c8bd9f4d3d921de28acbda5c5a291eff
#
_entry.id   c8bd9f4d3d921de28acbda5c5a291eff
#
_cell.length_a   1.000
_cell.length_b   1.000
_cell.length_c   1.000
_cell.angle_alpha   90.00
_cell.angle_beta   90.00
_cell.angle_gamma   90.00
#
_symmetry.space_group_name_H-M   'P 1'
#
loop_
_entity.id
_entity.type
_entity.pdbx_description
1 polymer ?
#
loop_
_entity_poly.entity_id
_entity_poly.type
_entity_poly.pdbx_seq_one_letter_code
_entity_poly.pdbx_strand_id
1 'polypeptide(L)'
;FFLNHPILQAPGSVWVDDHMVDPPEQYWRLGPYLDETETIEEVELGVWIRFIHRPMSRYVNVLAASRLTITRMLEPAPPPGFLGQGPGYAASAAFPRLLYVRLTKSV
;
A
#
# COMPACT_ATOMS: atom_id res chain seq x y z
N PHE A 1 -14.39 1.51 -2.37
CA PHE A 1 -13.79 1.28 -1.05
C PHE A 1 -12.33 1.72 -1.03
N PHE A 2 -11.83 1.97 0.15
CA PHE A 2 -10.45 2.37 0.38
C PHE A 2 -9.71 1.31 1.17
N LEU A 3 -8.44 1.11 0.83
CA LEU A 3 -7.53 0.30 1.64
C LEU A 3 -6.10 0.82 1.48
N ASN A 4 -5.24 0.43 2.41
CA ASN A 4 -3.81 0.62 2.23
C ASN A 4 -3.37 -0.22 1.04
N HIS A 5 -2.57 0.36 0.16
CA HIS A 5 -2.16 -0.33 -1.06
C HIS A 5 -1.37 -1.60 -0.71
N PRO A 6 -1.72 -2.75 -1.32
CA PRO A 6 -1.03 -4.01 -1.00
C PRO A 6 0.48 -3.97 -1.19
N ILE A 7 0.99 -3.14 -2.10
CA ILE A 7 2.44 -3.02 -2.33
C ILE A 7 3.16 -2.42 -1.11
N LEU A 8 2.47 -1.63 -0.29
CA LEU A 8 3.06 -1.07 0.93
C LEU A 8 2.83 -1.97 2.15
N GLN A 9 1.79 -2.76 2.13
CA GLN A 9 1.35 -3.50 3.30
C GLN A 9 1.92 -4.90 3.41
N ALA A 10 2.60 -5.39 2.38
CA ALA A 10 3.24 -6.70 2.45
C ALA A 10 4.27 -6.70 3.58
N PRO A 11 4.17 -7.59 4.57
CA PRO A 11 5.12 -7.65 5.68
C PRO A 11 6.55 -7.82 5.19
N GLY A 12 7.50 -7.16 5.86
CA GLY A 12 8.89 -7.18 5.44
C GLY A 12 9.22 -6.17 4.34
N SER A 13 8.23 -5.41 3.87
CA SER A 13 8.46 -4.33 2.92
C SER A 13 9.03 -3.12 3.65
N VAL A 14 9.99 -2.44 3.02
CA VAL A 14 10.67 -1.31 3.64
C VAL A 14 11.26 -0.38 2.59
N TRP A 15 11.29 0.91 2.92
CA TRP A 15 12.03 1.90 2.16
C TRP A 15 13.53 1.73 2.40
N VAL A 16 14.31 1.69 1.35
CA VAL A 16 15.76 1.50 1.44
C VAL A 16 16.48 2.73 0.89
N ASP A 17 17.37 3.29 1.72
CA ASP A 17 18.34 4.30 1.32
C ASP A 17 19.70 3.61 1.22
N ASP A 18 20.16 3.36 0.01
CA ASP A 18 21.46 2.70 -0.20
C ASP A 18 22.55 3.73 -0.50
N HIS A 19 23.36 4.03 0.49
CA HIS A 19 24.48 4.95 0.38
C HIS A 19 25.78 4.27 -0.01
N MET A 20 25.78 2.95 -0.14
CA MET A 20 26.95 2.17 -0.50
C MET A 20 27.22 2.17 -1.99
N VAL A 21 26.25 2.55 -2.80
CA VAL A 21 26.40 2.72 -4.24
C VAL A 21 26.61 4.18 -4.59
N ASP A 22 27.29 4.46 -5.71
CA ASP A 22 27.54 5.83 -6.18
C ASP A 22 27.00 5.97 -7.61
N PRO A 23 25.98 6.84 -7.84
CA PRO A 23 25.29 7.65 -6.84
C PRO A 23 24.41 6.82 -5.89
N PRO A 24 24.10 7.34 -4.69
CA PRO A 24 23.21 6.66 -3.75
C PRO A 24 21.84 6.37 -4.36
N GLU A 25 21.27 5.23 -4.02
CA GLU A 25 19.97 4.80 -4.53
C GLU A 25 18.93 4.76 -3.44
N GLN A 26 17.69 5.07 -3.81
CA GLN A 26 16.52 4.93 -2.95
C GLN A 26 15.52 4.03 -3.65
N TYR A 27 14.97 3.06 -2.93
CA TYR A 27 13.99 2.15 -3.51
C TYR A 27 13.09 1.53 -2.43
N TRP A 28 11.96 1.04 -2.90
CA TRP A 28 11.05 0.25 -2.08
C TRP A 28 11.40 -1.23 -2.22
N ARG A 29 11.73 -1.88 -1.10
CA ARG A 29 11.92 -3.32 -1.07
C ARG A 29 10.61 -3.98 -0.70
N LEU A 30 10.04 -4.73 -1.65
CA LEU A 30 8.79 -5.43 -1.45
C LEU A 30 9.02 -6.76 -0.74
N GLY A 31 8.29 -7.00 0.33
CA GLY A 31 8.26 -8.29 1.01
C GLY A 31 7.44 -9.33 0.24
N PRO A 32 7.21 -10.53 0.82
CA PRO A 32 6.47 -11.59 0.14
C PRO A 32 5.04 -11.18 -0.21
N TYR A 33 4.88 -10.62 -1.38
CA TYR A 33 3.61 -10.00 -1.82
C TYR A 33 2.46 -10.99 -1.96
N LEU A 34 2.74 -12.22 -2.37
CA LEU A 34 1.70 -13.23 -2.58
C LEU A 34 1.29 -13.95 -1.29
N ASP A 35 2.05 -13.79 -0.21
CA ASP A 35 1.73 -14.41 1.06
C ASP A 35 0.66 -13.61 1.79
N GLU A 36 -0.51 -14.18 1.96
CA GLU A 36 -1.58 -13.57 2.73
C GLU A 36 -1.27 -13.72 4.21
N THR A 37 -1.19 -12.59 4.91
CA THR A 37 -0.77 -12.55 6.31
C THR A 37 -1.65 -11.63 7.13
N GLU A 38 -1.62 -11.87 8.44
CA GLU A 38 -2.31 -11.04 9.42
C GLU A 38 -1.35 -10.76 10.56
N THR A 39 -1.18 -9.49 10.89
CA THR A 39 -0.34 -9.04 11.99
C THR A 39 -1.11 -8.11 12.91
N ILE A 40 -0.73 -8.07 14.19
CA ILE A 40 -1.29 -7.13 15.16
C ILE A 40 -0.13 -6.27 15.65
N GLU A 41 -0.24 -4.96 15.48
CA GLU A 41 0.83 -4.03 15.80
C GLU A 41 0.34 -2.91 16.69
N GLU A 42 1.17 -2.53 17.66
CA GLU A 42 0.92 -1.37 18.50
C GLU A 42 1.34 -0.11 17.74
N VAL A 43 0.36 0.70 17.33
CA VAL A 43 0.59 1.93 16.56
C VAL A 43 0.74 3.16 17.44
N GLU A 44 0.17 3.11 18.63
CA GLU A 44 0.32 4.08 19.70
C GLU A 44 0.29 3.33 21.04
N LEU A 45 0.78 3.93 22.10
CA LEU A 45 0.78 3.30 23.40
C LEU A 45 -0.64 2.85 23.78
N GLY A 46 -0.82 1.54 23.95
CA GLY A 46 -2.10 0.94 24.29
C GLY A 46 -3.09 0.79 23.13
N VAL A 47 -2.71 1.18 21.92
CA VAL A 47 -3.58 1.06 20.73
C VAL A 47 -3.02 0.02 19.78
N TRP A 48 -3.73 -1.09 19.64
CA TRP A 48 -3.35 -2.21 18.81
C TRP A 48 -4.24 -2.27 17.58
N ILE A 49 -3.63 -2.40 16.40
CA ILE A 49 -4.33 -2.50 15.12
C ILE A 49 -3.94 -3.80 14.43
N ARG A 50 -4.94 -4.42 13.86
CA ARG A 50 -4.80 -5.62 13.04
C ARG A 50 -4.56 -5.20 11.60
N PHE A 51 -3.46 -5.64 11.04
CA PHE A 51 -3.13 -5.42 9.63
C PHE A 51 -3.27 -6.72 8.88
N ILE A 52 -4.00 -6.67 7.77
CA ILE A 52 -4.22 -7.82 6.90
C ILE A 52 -3.61 -7.51 5.56
N HIS A 53 -2.69 -8.36 5.10
CA HIS A 53 -2.11 -8.25 3.78
C HIS A 53 -2.69 -9.31 2.86
N ARG A 54 -3.16 -8.86 1.68
CA ARG A 54 -3.57 -9.70 0.57
C ARG A 54 -3.09 -9.07 -0.72
N PRO A 55 -2.67 -9.87 -1.73
CA PRO A 55 -2.32 -9.30 -3.03
C PRO A 55 -3.56 -8.70 -3.70
N MET A 56 -3.32 -7.76 -4.61
CA MET A 56 -4.41 -7.06 -5.32
C MET A 56 -5.34 -8.02 -6.04
N SER A 57 -4.81 -9.08 -6.62
CA SER A 57 -5.62 -10.08 -7.32
C SER A 57 -6.68 -10.72 -6.44
N ARG A 58 -6.39 -10.88 -5.15
CA ARG A 58 -7.35 -11.43 -4.20
C ARG A 58 -8.57 -10.53 -4.08
N TYR A 59 -8.35 -9.22 -3.94
CA TYR A 59 -9.45 -8.25 -3.85
C TYR A 59 -10.26 -8.20 -5.14
N VAL A 60 -9.60 -8.13 -6.29
CA VAL A 60 -10.27 -8.05 -7.58
C VAL A 60 -11.14 -9.29 -7.83
N ASN A 61 -10.61 -10.48 -7.56
CA ASN A 61 -11.34 -11.73 -7.79
C ASN A 61 -12.54 -11.89 -6.86
N VAL A 62 -12.41 -11.50 -5.58
CA VAL A 62 -13.55 -11.54 -4.66
C VAL A 62 -14.64 -10.56 -5.07
N LEU A 63 -14.27 -9.35 -5.49
CA LEU A 63 -15.23 -8.35 -5.97
C LEU A 63 -15.96 -8.84 -7.22
N ALA A 64 -15.23 -9.42 -8.17
CA ALA A 64 -15.83 -9.97 -9.39
C ALA A 64 -16.81 -11.12 -9.07
N ALA A 65 -16.43 -12.01 -8.16
CA ALA A 65 -17.29 -13.10 -7.73
C ALA A 65 -18.56 -12.63 -6.99
N SER A 66 -18.49 -11.44 -6.39
CA SER A 66 -19.63 -10.81 -5.69
C SER A 66 -20.54 -10.00 -6.61
N ARG A 67 -20.39 -10.12 -7.93
CA ARG A 67 -21.15 -9.37 -8.94
C ARG A 67 -20.97 -7.86 -8.84
N LEU A 68 -19.76 -7.46 -8.46
CA LEU A 68 -19.38 -6.06 -8.41
C LEU A 68 -18.46 -5.74 -9.57
N THR A 69 -18.77 -4.68 -10.30
CA THR A 69 -17.96 -4.21 -11.43
C THR A 69 -17.13 -3.03 -10.98
N ILE A 70 -15.82 -3.10 -11.22
CA ILE A 70 -14.92 -1.99 -10.95
C ILE A 70 -15.12 -0.97 -12.08
N THR A 71 -15.56 0.23 -11.70
CA THR A 71 -15.76 1.33 -12.64
C THR A 71 -14.65 2.35 -12.61
N ARG A 72 -13.89 2.40 -11.53
CA ARG A 72 -12.73 3.29 -11.40
C ARG A 72 -11.79 2.78 -10.31
N MET A 73 -10.50 2.92 -10.56
CA MET A 73 -9.46 2.63 -9.58
C MET A 73 -8.51 3.82 -9.52
N LEU A 74 -8.20 4.27 -8.31
CA LEU A 74 -7.27 5.37 -8.07
C LEU A 74 -6.19 4.91 -7.11
N GLU A 75 -4.98 5.36 -7.41
CA GLU A 75 -3.81 5.16 -6.55
C GLU A 75 -3.27 6.55 -6.21
N PRO A 76 -3.92 7.26 -5.25
CA PRO A 76 -3.57 8.65 -5.00
C PRO A 76 -2.17 8.80 -4.45
N ALA A 77 -1.48 9.83 -4.91
CA ALA A 77 -0.19 10.23 -4.35
C ALA A 77 -0.37 10.78 -2.93
N PRO A 78 0.66 10.72 -2.08
CA PRO A 78 0.61 11.36 -0.78
C PRO A 78 0.30 12.87 -0.91
N PRO A 79 -0.43 13.47 0.03
CA PRO A 79 -0.75 14.90 -0.03
C PRO A 79 0.52 15.75 0.06
N PRO A 80 0.53 16.97 -0.52
CA PRO A 80 1.73 17.83 -0.54
C PRO A 80 2.32 18.12 0.83
N GLY A 81 1.51 18.28 1.85
CA GLY A 81 1.99 18.51 3.22
C GLY A 81 2.77 17.33 3.80
N PHE A 82 2.45 16.13 3.36
CA PHE A 82 3.18 14.92 3.73
C PHE A 82 4.59 14.91 3.14
N LEU A 83 4.74 15.41 1.92
CA LEU A 83 6.02 15.46 1.20
C LEU A 83 6.99 16.47 1.80
N GLY A 84 6.50 17.45 2.57
CA GLY A 84 7.32 18.46 3.21
C GLY A 84 8.06 18.00 4.46
N GLN A 85 7.91 16.76 4.88
CA GLN A 85 8.46 16.28 6.14
C GLN A 85 9.92 15.81 6.07
N GLY A 86 10.54 15.82 4.91
CA GLY A 86 11.94 15.46 4.77
C GLY A 86 12.31 15.10 3.32
N PRO A 87 13.63 15.00 3.04
CA PRO A 87 14.09 14.75 1.65
C PRO A 87 13.61 13.40 1.08
N GLY A 88 13.49 12.39 1.93
CA GLY A 88 13.04 11.07 1.50
C GLY A 88 11.56 11.01 1.08
N TYR A 89 10.75 11.93 1.56
CA TYR A 89 9.32 11.95 1.25
C TYR A 89 9.03 12.34 -0.19
N ALA A 90 9.85 13.21 -0.78
CA ALA A 90 9.70 13.60 -2.17
C ALA A 90 9.84 12.41 -3.11
N ALA A 91 10.83 11.54 -2.85
CA ALA A 91 11.02 10.32 -3.62
C ALA A 91 9.88 9.32 -3.39
N SER A 92 9.35 9.23 -2.16
CA SER A 92 8.27 8.29 -1.83
C SER A 92 6.94 8.67 -2.48
N ALA A 93 6.79 9.89 -2.99
CA ALA A 93 5.58 10.30 -3.71
C ALA A 93 5.34 9.51 -5.00
N ALA A 94 6.37 8.84 -5.51
CA ALA A 94 6.23 7.97 -6.69
C ALA A 94 5.61 6.61 -6.36
N PHE A 95 5.36 6.32 -5.09
CA PHE A 95 4.85 5.02 -4.65
C PHE A 95 3.43 5.16 -4.09
N PRO A 96 2.50 4.26 -4.46
CA PRO A 96 1.13 4.35 -3.98
C PRO A 96 1.03 3.93 -2.51
N ARG A 97 0.28 4.70 -1.72
CA ARG A 97 0.01 4.39 -0.30
C ARG A 97 -1.40 3.87 -0.08
N LEU A 98 -2.32 4.37 -0.87
CA LEU A 98 -3.72 4.03 -0.77
C LEU A 98 -4.23 3.50 -2.10
N LEU A 99 -5.23 2.65 -2.01
CA LEU A 99 -5.96 2.16 -3.17
C LEU A 99 -7.43 2.50 -2.98
N TYR A 100 -8.00 3.22 -3.95
CA TYR A 100 -9.42 3.53 -4.00
C TYR A 100 -10.08 2.81 -5.16
N VAL A 101 -11.19 2.15 -4.88
CA VAL A 101 -11.93 1.42 -5.92
C VAL A 101 -13.39 1.81 -5.85
N ARG A 102 -13.93 2.25 -6.98
CA ARG A 102 -15.35 2.50 -7.14
C ARG A 102 -16.00 1.31 -7.82
N LEU A 103 -17.08 0.85 -7.24
CA LEU A 103 -17.78 -0.36 -7.68
C LEU A 103 -19.21 -0.03 -8.04
N THR A 104 -19.72 -0.77 -9.01
CA THR A 104 -21.13 -0.75 -9.38
C THR A 104 -21.66 -2.18 -9.26
N LYS A 105 -22.82 -2.32 -8.63
CA LYS A 105 -23.45 -3.62 -8.49
C LYS A 105 -24.06 -4.02 -9.82
N SER A 106 -23.73 -5.23 -10.27
CA SER A 106 -24.36 -5.83 -11.45
C SER A 106 -25.79 -6.26 -11.13
N VAL A 107 -26.66 -6.04 -12.09
CA VAL A 107 -28.06 -6.41 -11.96
C VAL A 107 -28.27 -7.85 -12.38
#